data_ad352271877799dd1af51898922d5318
#
_entry.id   ad352271877799dd1af51898922d5318
#
_cell.length_a   1.000
_cell.length_b   1.000
_cell.length_c   1.000
_cell.angle_alpha   90.00
_cell.angle_beta   90.00
_cell.angle_gamma   90.00
#
_symmetry.space_group_name_H-M   'P 1'
#
loop_
_entity.id
_entity.type
_entity.pdbx_description
1 polymer ?
#
loop_
_entity_poly.entity_id
_entity_poly.type
_entity_poly.pdbx_seq_one_letter_code
_entity_poly.pdbx_strand_id
1 'polypeptide(L)' 'MPYDKASKLPGSVRENLPEGAQAIYLKAFNSAWDDYAGQDDGEATAHKIAWSAVKRRHEKQDDGWVEK' A
#
# COMPACT_ATOMS: atom_id res chain seq x y z
N MET A 1 -8.18 4.34 11.14
CA MET A 1 -7.41 3.23 11.68
C MET A 1 -6.71 2.47 10.57
N PRO A 2 -5.44 2.08 10.74
CA PRO A 2 -4.77 1.31 9.70
C PRO A 2 -5.41 -0.08 9.54
N TYR A 3 -5.05 -0.73 8.48
CA TYR A 3 -5.68 -2.00 8.12
C TYR A 3 -5.03 -3.15 8.88
N ASP A 4 -5.85 -4.07 9.39
CA ASP A 4 -5.35 -5.24 10.12
C ASP A 4 -4.85 -6.34 9.18
N LYS A 5 -5.44 -6.43 8.01
CA LYS A 5 -5.16 -7.50 7.05
C LYS A 5 -5.19 -6.93 5.63
N ALA A 6 -4.48 -7.61 4.73
CA ALA A 6 -4.50 -7.22 3.33
C ALA A 6 -5.92 -7.24 2.76
N SER A 7 -6.78 -8.13 3.23
CA SER A 7 -8.17 -8.21 2.77
C SER A 7 -8.99 -6.97 3.12
N LYS A 8 -8.50 -6.14 4.03
CA LYS A 8 -9.18 -4.91 4.42
C LYS A 8 -8.77 -3.71 3.58
N LEU A 9 -7.76 -3.87 2.74
CA LEU A 9 -7.32 -2.78 1.86
C LEU A 9 -8.42 -2.39 0.88
N PRO A 10 -8.41 -1.13 0.38
CA PRO A 10 -9.39 -0.72 -0.63
C PRO A 10 -9.40 -1.66 -1.82
N GLY A 11 -10.57 -1.85 -2.42
CA GLY A 11 -10.73 -2.74 -3.56
C GLY A 11 -9.78 -2.41 -4.70
N SER A 12 -9.56 -1.12 -4.97
CA SER A 12 -8.64 -0.69 -6.02
C SER A 12 -7.22 -1.17 -5.78
N VAL A 13 -6.81 -1.25 -4.52
CA VAL A 13 -5.49 -1.77 -4.17
C VAL A 13 -5.45 -3.29 -4.34
N ARG A 14 -6.44 -3.98 -3.80
CA ARG A 14 -6.48 -5.45 -3.86
C ARG A 14 -6.60 -5.97 -5.28
N GLU A 15 -7.37 -5.29 -6.10
CA GLU A 15 -7.60 -5.72 -7.49
C GLU A 15 -6.38 -5.53 -8.36
N ASN A 16 -5.55 -4.53 -8.07
CA ASN A 16 -4.41 -4.19 -8.90
C ASN A 16 -3.09 -4.82 -8.44
N LEU A 17 -3.01 -5.27 -7.19
CA LEU A 17 -1.76 -5.77 -6.64
C LEU A 17 -1.83 -7.28 -6.36
N PRO A 18 -0.77 -8.03 -6.73
CA PRO A 18 -0.67 -9.41 -6.30
C PRO A 18 -0.52 -9.51 -4.78
N GLU A 19 -0.73 -10.68 -4.23
CA GLU A 19 -0.72 -10.89 -2.78
C GLU A 19 0.55 -10.38 -2.11
N GLY A 20 1.72 -10.65 -2.71
CA GLY A 20 2.98 -10.17 -2.16
C GLY A 20 3.06 -8.65 -2.10
N ALA A 21 2.57 -7.98 -3.15
CA ALA A 21 2.55 -6.52 -3.19
C ALA A 21 1.55 -5.96 -2.20
N GLN A 22 0.42 -6.64 -1.99
CA GLN A 22 -0.56 -6.22 -1.00
C GLN A 22 0.04 -6.26 0.41
N ALA A 23 0.83 -7.26 0.72
CA ALA A 23 1.50 -7.37 2.01
C ALA A 23 2.47 -6.20 2.22
N ILE A 24 3.21 -5.83 1.18
CA ILE A 24 4.13 -4.69 1.23
C ILE A 24 3.34 -3.41 1.45
N TYR A 25 2.25 -3.22 0.71
CA TYR A 25 1.40 -2.05 0.85
C TYR A 25 0.86 -1.93 2.27
N LEU A 26 0.32 -3.02 2.79
CA LEU A 26 -0.25 -3.05 4.13
C LEU A 26 0.78 -2.64 5.18
N LYS A 27 1.94 -3.25 5.14
CA LYS A 27 3.00 -2.96 6.11
C LYS A 27 3.46 -1.51 6.01
N ALA A 28 3.71 -1.04 4.81
CA ALA A 28 4.16 0.34 4.60
C ALA A 28 3.09 1.35 4.98
N PHE A 29 1.84 1.07 4.65
CA PHE A 29 0.73 1.94 5.00
C PHE A 29 0.59 2.06 6.52
N ASN A 30 0.61 0.94 7.22
CA ASN A 30 0.46 0.95 8.67
C ASN A 30 1.60 1.70 9.36
N SER A 31 2.82 1.51 8.88
CA SER A 31 3.99 2.22 9.41
C SER A 31 3.88 3.72 9.17
N ALA A 32 3.50 4.11 7.97
CA ALA A 32 3.33 5.52 7.63
C ALA A 32 2.16 6.14 8.40
N TRP A 33 1.10 5.39 8.61
CA TRP A 33 -0.03 5.86 9.38
C TRP A 33 0.41 6.27 10.79
N ASP A 34 1.21 5.43 11.44
CA ASP A 34 1.72 5.75 12.78
C ASP A 34 2.58 7.01 12.78
N ASP A 35 3.39 7.20 11.72
CA ASP A 35 4.28 8.35 11.63
C ASP A 35 3.52 9.66 11.36
N TYR A 36 2.41 9.61 10.64
CA TYR A 36 1.69 10.81 10.19
C TYR A 36 0.27 10.92 10.72
N ALA A 37 -0.07 10.13 11.73
CA ALA A 37 -1.44 10.06 12.25
C ALA A 37 -2.00 11.41 12.74
N GLY A 38 -1.13 12.32 13.17
CA GLY A 38 -1.54 13.61 13.68
C GLY A 38 -1.71 14.69 12.62
N GLN A 39 -1.47 14.37 11.35
CA GLN A 39 -1.52 15.36 10.27
C GLN A 39 -2.87 15.30 9.53
N ASP A 40 -3.28 16.45 9.00
CA ASP A 40 -4.56 16.57 8.30
C ASP A 40 -4.65 15.64 7.09
N ASP A 41 -3.55 15.46 6.39
CA ASP A 41 -3.49 14.60 5.20
C ASP A 41 -2.72 13.31 5.44
N GLY A 42 -2.68 12.85 6.68
CA GLY A 42 -1.94 11.64 7.05
C GLY A 42 -2.32 10.42 6.25
N GLU A 43 -3.63 10.24 5.98
CA GLU A 43 -4.10 9.11 5.19
C GLU A 43 -3.57 9.16 3.75
N ALA A 44 -3.66 10.31 3.11
CA ALA A 44 -3.16 10.48 1.75
C ALA A 44 -1.65 10.25 1.70
N THR A 45 -0.92 10.77 2.70
CA THR A 45 0.52 10.58 2.78
C THR A 45 0.86 9.10 2.98
N ALA A 46 0.11 8.40 3.81
CA ALA A 46 0.33 6.97 4.06
C ALA A 46 0.13 6.15 2.79
N HIS A 47 -0.92 6.44 2.01
CA HIS A 47 -1.14 5.77 0.72
C HIS A 47 0.01 6.02 -0.25
N LYS A 48 0.47 7.25 -0.32
CA LYS A 48 1.59 7.63 -1.19
C LYS A 48 2.85 6.86 -0.82
N ILE A 49 3.16 6.76 0.45
CA ILE A 49 4.32 6.02 0.94
C ILE A 49 4.17 4.53 0.67
N ALA A 50 2.97 4.00 0.86
CA ALA A 50 2.70 2.59 0.61
C ALA A 50 2.92 2.23 -0.87
N TRP A 51 2.42 3.05 -1.80
CA TRP A 51 2.64 2.86 -3.22
C TRP A 51 4.12 2.94 -3.57
N SER A 52 4.84 3.86 -2.96
CA SER A 52 6.28 4.00 -3.15
C SER A 52 7.01 2.71 -2.75
N ALA A 53 6.62 2.12 -1.62
CA ALA A 53 7.22 0.88 -1.15
C ALA A 53 6.95 -0.28 -2.12
N VAL A 54 5.73 -0.35 -2.65
CA VAL A 54 5.38 -1.36 -3.64
C VAL A 54 6.25 -1.23 -4.88
N LYS A 55 6.43 0.01 -5.36
CA LYS A 55 7.20 0.28 -6.57
C LYS A 55 8.67 -0.12 -6.45
N ARG A 56 9.20 -0.23 -5.26
CA ARG A 56 10.58 -0.66 -5.04
C ARG A 56 10.79 -2.13 -5.36
N ARG A 57 9.76 -2.95 -5.17
CA ARG A 57 9.85 -4.40 -5.35
C ARG A 57 9.01 -4.95 -6.48
N HIS A 58 8.11 -4.13 -6.99
CA HIS A 58 7.20 -4.52 -8.05
C HIS A 58 7.18 -3.45 -9.14
N GLU A 59 6.79 -3.84 -10.34
CA GLU A 59 6.61 -2.88 -11.42
C GLU A 59 5.27 -3.15 -12.10
N LYS A 60 4.68 -2.11 -12.65
CA LYS A 60 3.41 -2.24 -13.34
C LYS A 60 3.65 -2.75 -14.75
N GLN A 61 2.96 -3.82 -15.10
CA GLN A 61 2.94 -4.40 -16.43
C GLN A 61 1.54 -4.24 -17.00
N ASP A 62 1.37 -4.60 -18.26
CA ASP A 62 0.05 -4.49 -18.90
C ASP A 62 -1.04 -5.23 -18.15
N ASP A 63 -0.71 -6.36 -17.57
CA ASP A 63 -1.65 -7.22 -16.84
C ASP A 63 -1.72 -6.92 -15.35
N GLY A 64 -0.99 -5.93 -14.88
CA GLY A 64 -0.99 -5.57 -13.46
C GLY A 64 0.43 -5.48 -12.91
N TRP A 65 0.55 -5.60 -11.60
CA TRP A 65 1.84 -5.46 -10.93
C TRP A 65 2.55 -6.82 -10.81
N VAL A 66 3.82 -6.83 -11.14
CA VAL A 66 4.64 -8.05 -11.05
C VAL A 66 5.90 -7.75 -10.24
N GLU A 67 6.44 -8.78 -9.60
CA GLU A 67 7.68 -8.65 -8.84
C GLU A 67 8.86 -8.41 -9.78
N LYS A 68 9.69 -7.45 -9.41
CA LYS A 68 10.90 -7.14 -10.19
C LYS A 68 11.93 -8.25 -10.15
#